data_aca1b392876bbf56051b51204719f1f2
#
_entry.id   aca1b392876bbf56051b51204719f1f2
#
_cell.length_a   1.000
_cell.length_b   1.000
_cell.length_c   1.000
_cell.angle_alpha   90.00
_cell.angle_beta   90.00
_cell.angle_gamma   90.00
#
_symmetry.space_group_name_H-M   'P 1'
#
loop_
_entity.id
_entity.type
_entity.pdbx_description
1 polymer ?
#
loop_
_entity_poly.entity_id
_entity_poly.type
_entity_poly.pdbx_seq_one_letter_code
_entity_poly.pdbx_strand_id
1 'polypeptide(L)'
;MTGSRIEDILPLQPLQEGFLFHSLVADGSVDVYTSQLRFDVAGEVDGAALRRAGERLLARHANLRAGFRHEGVSRPVQVVYRRVRLPWAEVDLSGAVDVEARAAELASEDRLRPFDLGRPPLLRLSLLRLGECRYRIVLTGHHILWDGWSVPVLVEELFRLYAAGGEDAGLPAVTPYREYLAWLARQDRPAAEKAWASALEGLPEPTLVAPETTHDKTALQEYVSTDLPRDLLDRVTALARRHGMTLNTVIQGVWGLLLARQTGREDVVFGATVSGRPPELEGVERMLGLFINTLPVRVQLRPEESVIGLLTRLQAEQSALIPHHHYGLSDIQRHTGFGTLFDTSMVVENYPLDPSVFTAVLGDLELVGIGFDDATHYPLSLAAIPVPGAGLTLKVSYRPDVYTRDEAQRINGRLVHLLETLVTDPEQRIDAVDVLPSEEREFLLAAAGPVVSSDAVERCVHEVFAERVAESPDAVAVVFGELSLTYAEVEVRANRLAHHLRSLGVVEGALVGVCLERGLDLVPSLLGVLKAGAGYLPLDPASPAER
;
A
#
# COMPACT_ATOMS: atom_id res chain seq x y z
N MET A 1 2.40 -21.94 -48.32
CA MET A 1 3.24 -21.85 -47.11
C MET A 1 2.47 -21.05 -46.08
N THR A 2 1.84 -21.71 -45.13
CA THR A 2 1.19 -21.04 -43.99
C THR A 2 2.29 -20.52 -43.06
N GLY A 3 2.69 -19.25 -43.23
CA GLY A 3 3.63 -18.60 -42.35
C GLY A 3 3.18 -18.71 -40.87
N SER A 4 4.12 -18.98 -39.99
CA SER A 4 3.87 -19.04 -38.52
C SER A 4 3.03 -17.82 -38.09
N ARG A 5 1.99 -18.06 -37.30
CA ARG A 5 1.21 -16.97 -36.66
C ARG A 5 2.03 -16.22 -35.58
N ILE A 6 3.10 -16.86 -35.14
CA ILE A 6 4.01 -16.33 -34.09
C ILE A 6 5.10 -15.51 -34.78
N GLU A 7 5.38 -14.34 -34.22
CA GLU A 7 6.47 -13.45 -34.62
C GLU A 7 7.72 -13.69 -33.78
N ASP A 8 7.53 -13.77 -32.44
CA ASP A 8 8.63 -13.92 -31.50
C ASP A 8 8.18 -14.68 -30.24
N ILE A 9 9.15 -15.22 -29.49
CA ILE A 9 8.94 -15.83 -28.16
C ILE A 9 10.02 -15.27 -27.26
N LEU A 10 9.60 -14.58 -26.21
CA LEU A 10 10.47 -13.81 -25.33
C LEU A 10 10.30 -14.25 -23.87
N PRO A 11 11.33 -14.12 -23.02
CA PRO A 11 11.17 -14.33 -21.59
C PRO A 11 10.28 -13.25 -20.97
N LEU A 12 9.79 -13.49 -19.76
CA LEU A 12 9.15 -12.47 -18.95
C LEU A 12 10.23 -11.67 -18.17
N GLN A 13 9.91 -10.41 -17.91
CA GLN A 13 10.63 -9.64 -16.91
C GLN A 13 10.08 -9.96 -15.49
N PRO A 14 10.81 -9.68 -14.40
CA PRO A 14 10.43 -10.14 -13.05
C PRO A 14 9.02 -9.77 -12.61
N LEU A 15 8.57 -8.53 -12.85
CA LEU A 15 7.22 -8.11 -12.44
C LEU A 15 6.12 -8.72 -13.33
N GLN A 16 6.42 -9.05 -14.60
CA GLN A 16 5.49 -9.81 -15.44
C GLN A 16 5.23 -11.21 -14.87
N GLU A 17 6.24 -11.86 -14.32
CA GLU A 17 6.08 -13.16 -13.64
C GLU A 17 5.15 -13.02 -12.43
N GLY A 18 5.32 -11.94 -11.63
CA GLY A 18 4.44 -11.62 -10.51
C GLY A 18 2.99 -11.38 -10.93
N PHE A 19 2.76 -10.55 -11.94
CA PHE A 19 1.41 -10.28 -12.47
C PHE A 19 0.74 -11.52 -13.02
N LEU A 20 1.48 -12.34 -13.78
CA LEU A 20 0.99 -13.62 -14.27
C LEU A 20 0.58 -14.55 -13.11
N PHE A 21 1.42 -14.66 -12.08
CA PHE A 21 1.13 -15.47 -10.90
C PHE A 21 -0.17 -15.01 -10.21
N HIS A 22 -0.29 -13.72 -9.91
CA HIS A 22 -1.49 -13.18 -9.25
C HIS A 22 -2.76 -13.37 -10.09
N SER A 23 -2.69 -13.15 -11.40
CA SER A 23 -3.84 -13.36 -12.28
C SER A 23 -4.28 -14.84 -12.36
N LEU A 24 -3.33 -15.78 -12.22
CA LEU A 24 -3.63 -17.22 -12.19
C LEU A 24 -4.24 -17.67 -10.85
N VAL A 25 -3.78 -17.09 -9.73
CA VAL A 25 -4.29 -17.40 -8.39
C VAL A 25 -5.67 -16.78 -8.14
N ALA A 26 -5.99 -15.70 -8.85
CA ALA A 26 -7.26 -14.99 -8.70
C ALA A 26 -8.53 -15.85 -9.03
N ASP A 27 -8.38 -17.00 -9.68
CA ASP A 27 -9.37 -18.06 -9.96
C ASP A 27 -10.83 -17.58 -10.10
N GLY A 28 -11.06 -16.64 -11.04
CA GLY A 28 -12.39 -16.07 -11.32
C GLY A 28 -12.81 -14.90 -10.44
N SER A 29 -11.95 -14.44 -9.52
CA SER A 29 -12.08 -13.16 -8.83
C SER A 29 -11.66 -12.00 -9.76
N VAL A 30 -11.82 -10.77 -9.27
CA VAL A 30 -11.45 -9.56 -10.03
C VAL A 30 -9.94 -9.51 -10.26
N ASP A 31 -9.52 -9.40 -11.53
CA ASP A 31 -8.13 -9.15 -11.87
C ASP A 31 -7.79 -7.67 -11.64
N VAL A 32 -7.12 -7.41 -10.51
CA VAL A 32 -6.77 -6.04 -10.07
C VAL A 32 -5.79 -5.33 -11.02
N TYR A 33 -5.09 -6.07 -11.88
CA TYR A 33 -4.15 -5.52 -12.85
C TYR A 33 -4.78 -5.12 -14.19
N THR A 34 -6.11 -5.11 -14.25
CA THR A 34 -6.83 -4.48 -15.36
C THR A 34 -6.90 -2.98 -15.12
N SER A 35 -6.11 -2.21 -15.88
CA SER A 35 -6.11 -0.74 -15.88
C SER A 35 -7.03 -0.18 -16.94
N GLN A 36 -7.61 0.99 -16.69
CA GLN A 36 -8.53 1.65 -17.61
C GLN A 36 -8.26 3.15 -17.71
N LEU A 37 -8.08 3.63 -18.94
CA LEU A 37 -7.99 5.04 -19.28
C LEU A 37 -9.32 5.49 -19.90
N ARG A 38 -9.81 6.65 -19.45
CA ARG A 38 -11.02 7.28 -19.97
C ARG A 38 -10.69 8.69 -20.42
N PHE A 39 -11.10 9.05 -21.63
CA PHE A 39 -10.94 10.40 -22.19
C PHE A 39 -12.32 10.91 -22.54
N ASP A 40 -12.75 11.97 -21.84
CA ASP A 40 -13.94 12.70 -22.19
C ASP A 40 -13.55 13.79 -23.18
N VAL A 41 -14.15 13.74 -24.37
CA VAL A 41 -13.83 14.66 -25.46
C VAL A 41 -15.08 15.33 -26.00
N ALA A 42 -14.92 16.61 -26.37
CA ALA A 42 -15.91 17.39 -27.11
C ALA A 42 -15.46 17.57 -28.57
N GLY A 43 -16.41 17.57 -29.50
CA GLY A 43 -16.18 17.60 -30.95
C GLY A 43 -16.73 16.36 -31.65
N GLU A 44 -16.63 16.30 -32.98
CA GLU A 44 -17.07 15.16 -33.77
C GLU A 44 -15.99 14.09 -33.83
N VAL A 45 -16.28 12.89 -33.29
CA VAL A 45 -15.36 11.75 -33.31
C VAL A 45 -15.70 10.78 -34.47
N ASP A 46 -14.74 10.58 -35.37
CA ASP A 46 -14.82 9.50 -36.36
C ASP A 46 -14.44 8.16 -35.72
N GLY A 47 -15.45 7.35 -35.32
CA GLY A 47 -15.25 6.04 -34.72
C GLY A 47 -14.48 5.06 -35.61
N ALA A 48 -14.63 5.16 -36.93
CA ALA A 48 -13.89 4.31 -37.86
C ALA A 48 -12.40 4.68 -37.93
N ALA A 49 -12.06 5.98 -37.88
CA ALA A 49 -10.68 6.46 -37.78
C ALA A 49 -10.05 6.05 -36.44
N LEU A 50 -10.76 6.19 -35.33
CA LEU A 50 -10.28 5.79 -33.98
C LEU A 50 -10.01 4.28 -33.92
N ARG A 51 -10.89 3.46 -34.47
CA ARG A 51 -10.68 2.02 -34.59
C ARG A 51 -9.43 1.70 -35.42
N ARG A 52 -9.27 2.33 -36.61
CA ARG A 52 -8.05 2.14 -37.43
C ARG A 52 -6.79 2.56 -36.70
N ALA A 53 -6.83 3.67 -35.95
CA ALA A 53 -5.72 4.12 -35.11
C ALA A 53 -5.32 3.07 -34.06
N GLY A 54 -6.28 2.50 -33.35
CA GLY A 54 -6.03 1.41 -32.41
C GLY A 54 -5.46 0.15 -33.07
N GLU A 55 -5.98 -0.25 -34.26
CA GLU A 55 -5.43 -1.37 -35.03
C GLU A 55 -3.99 -1.10 -35.50
N ARG A 56 -3.68 0.16 -35.87
CA ARG A 56 -2.33 0.59 -36.25
C ARG A 56 -1.36 0.60 -35.08
N LEU A 57 -1.82 1.05 -33.90
CA LEU A 57 -1.06 1.02 -32.66
C LEU A 57 -0.65 -0.42 -32.29
N LEU A 58 -1.59 -1.39 -32.38
CA LEU A 58 -1.29 -2.81 -32.19
C LEU A 58 -0.27 -3.35 -33.20
N ALA A 59 -0.39 -2.94 -34.48
CA ALA A 59 0.57 -3.37 -35.50
C ALA A 59 1.98 -2.80 -35.24
N ARG A 60 2.06 -1.60 -34.71
CA ARG A 60 3.29 -0.87 -34.48
C ARG A 60 4.08 -1.44 -33.29
N HIS A 61 3.42 -1.75 -32.16
CA HIS A 61 4.05 -2.23 -30.95
C HIS A 61 3.90 -3.74 -30.78
N ALA A 62 5.00 -4.46 -30.91
CA ALA A 62 5.02 -5.92 -30.87
C ALA A 62 4.53 -6.47 -29.50
N ASN A 63 4.91 -5.84 -28.39
CA ASN A 63 4.51 -6.25 -27.04
C ASN A 63 2.98 -6.14 -26.81
N LEU A 64 2.26 -5.23 -27.48
CA LEU A 64 0.78 -5.17 -27.39
C LEU A 64 0.10 -6.38 -28.04
N ARG A 65 0.85 -7.17 -28.81
CA ARG A 65 0.41 -8.40 -29.45
C ARG A 65 0.87 -9.67 -28.74
N ALA A 66 1.45 -9.49 -27.52
CA ALA A 66 1.93 -10.59 -26.70
C ALA A 66 0.78 -11.28 -25.94
N GLY A 67 0.84 -12.60 -25.87
CA GLY A 67 0.09 -13.44 -24.93
C GLY A 67 1.07 -14.23 -24.08
N PHE A 68 0.68 -14.59 -22.87
CA PHE A 68 1.55 -15.20 -21.89
C PHE A 68 1.23 -16.69 -21.73
N ARG A 69 2.26 -17.52 -21.72
CA ARG A 69 2.15 -18.97 -21.62
C ARG A 69 2.98 -19.47 -20.44
N HIS A 70 2.35 -20.26 -19.58
CA HIS A 70 2.97 -20.90 -18.41
C HIS A 70 2.84 -22.44 -18.46
N GLU A 71 1.85 -22.96 -19.18
CA GLU A 71 1.63 -24.39 -19.32
C GLU A 71 2.47 -24.98 -20.47
N GLY A 72 3.01 -26.19 -20.25
CA GLY A 72 3.77 -26.91 -21.27
C GLY A 72 5.15 -26.32 -21.63
N VAL A 73 5.65 -25.38 -20.81
CA VAL A 73 6.97 -24.75 -20.96
C VAL A 73 7.76 -24.86 -19.64
N SER A 74 9.09 -24.88 -19.73
CA SER A 74 9.98 -24.97 -18.53
C SER A 74 9.97 -23.68 -17.68
N ARG A 75 9.68 -22.54 -18.32
CA ARG A 75 9.51 -21.22 -17.69
C ARG A 75 8.43 -20.47 -18.46
N PRO A 76 7.69 -19.58 -17.80
CA PRO A 76 6.72 -18.72 -18.48
C PRO A 76 7.38 -17.91 -19.60
N VAL A 77 6.65 -17.76 -20.73
CA VAL A 77 7.11 -17.00 -21.89
C VAL A 77 6.01 -16.09 -22.40
N GLN A 78 6.38 -14.97 -23.01
CA GLN A 78 5.48 -14.16 -23.81
C GLN A 78 5.62 -14.55 -25.28
N VAL A 79 4.49 -14.83 -25.91
CA VAL A 79 4.38 -15.20 -27.32
C VAL A 79 3.83 -14.02 -28.09
N VAL A 80 4.64 -13.42 -28.95
CA VAL A 80 4.25 -12.27 -29.78
C VAL A 80 3.64 -12.80 -31.08
N TYR A 81 2.43 -12.35 -31.38
CA TYR A 81 1.71 -12.73 -32.59
C TYR A 81 1.93 -11.69 -33.70
N ARG A 82 2.03 -12.15 -34.97
CA ARG A 82 2.20 -11.26 -36.12
C ARG A 82 1.01 -10.33 -36.33
N ARG A 83 -0.20 -10.82 -36.06
CA ARG A 83 -1.45 -10.07 -36.20
C ARG A 83 -2.41 -10.47 -35.10
N VAL A 84 -3.06 -9.48 -34.52
CA VAL A 84 -4.18 -9.62 -33.59
C VAL A 84 -5.30 -8.70 -34.05
N ARG A 85 -6.54 -8.98 -33.67
CA ARG A 85 -7.68 -8.13 -33.96
C ARG A 85 -8.01 -7.29 -32.76
N LEU A 86 -8.11 -5.97 -32.91
CA LEU A 86 -8.52 -5.07 -31.83
C LEU A 86 -9.97 -5.39 -31.41
N PRO A 87 -10.23 -5.72 -30.13
CA PRO A 87 -11.57 -5.68 -29.59
C PRO A 87 -12.08 -4.23 -29.55
N TRP A 88 -13.14 -3.98 -30.33
CA TRP A 88 -13.74 -2.66 -30.53
C TRP A 88 -15.21 -2.69 -30.20
N ALA A 89 -15.69 -1.69 -29.45
CA ALA A 89 -17.10 -1.45 -29.22
C ALA A 89 -17.43 0.04 -29.46
N GLU A 90 -18.62 0.29 -30.04
CA GLU A 90 -19.16 1.63 -30.19
C GLU A 90 -20.60 1.62 -29.70
N VAL A 91 -20.94 2.50 -28.77
CA VAL A 91 -22.25 2.53 -28.09
C VAL A 91 -22.77 3.96 -28.07
N ASP A 92 -23.99 4.15 -28.58
CA ASP A 92 -24.70 5.43 -28.48
C ASP A 92 -25.57 5.45 -27.22
N LEU A 93 -25.24 6.36 -26.31
CA LEU A 93 -25.92 6.56 -25.04
C LEU A 93 -26.74 7.85 -25.02
N SER A 94 -26.79 8.59 -26.14
CA SER A 94 -27.47 9.91 -26.18
C SER A 94 -28.96 9.88 -25.83
N GLY A 95 -29.59 8.71 -25.94
CA GLY A 95 -30.99 8.48 -25.54
C GLY A 95 -31.19 7.92 -24.13
N ALA A 96 -30.12 7.71 -23.34
CA ALA A 96 -30.25 7.18 -21.99
C ALA A 96 -30.83 8.25 -21.01
N VAL A 97 -31.56 7.80 -19.99
CA VAL A 97 -32.14 8.68 -18.97
C VAL A 97 -31.04 9.38 -18.15
N ASP A 98 -29.98 8.63 -17.80
CA ASP A 98 -28.78 9.16 -17.15
C ASP A 98 -27.56 8.66 -17.94
N VAL A 99 -27.08 9.53 -18.82
CA VAL A 99 -26.00 9.23 -19.75
C VAL A 99 -24.68 8.98 -19.01
N GLU A 100 -24.38 9.81 -18.01
CA GLU A 100 -23.11 9.71 -17.26
C GLU A 100 -23.08 8.44 -16.39
N ALA A 101 -24.17 8.14 -15.68
CA ALA A 101 -24.26 6.90 -14.89
C ALA A 101 -24.13 5.66 -15.78
N ARG A 102 -24.81 5.64 -16.95
CA ARG A 102 -24.73 4.50 -17.87
C ARG A 102 -23.34 4.34 -18.50
N ALA A 103 -22.69 5.45 -18.83
CA ALA A 103 -21.32 5.43 -19.33
C ALA A 103 -20.32 4.93 -18.28
N ALA A 104 -20.49 5.33 -17.01
CA ALA A 104 -19.69 4.86 -15.91
C ALA A 104 -19.90 3.36 -15.64
N GLU A 105 -21.16 2.88 -15.69
CA GLU A 105 -21.50 1.46 -15.55
C GLU A 105 -20.83 0.61 -16.64
N LEU A 106 -20.94 1.00 -17.92
CA LEU A 106 -20.29 0.29 -19.03
C LEU A 106 -18.77 0.26 -18.92
N ALA A 107 -18.16 1.37 -18.50
CA ALA A 107 -16.73 1.43 -18.25
C ALA A 107 -16.32 0.47 -17.12
N SER A 108 -17.10 0.43 -16.03
CA SER A 108 -16.87 -0.48 -14.89
C SER A 108 -17.06 -1.94 -15.30
N GLU A 109 -18.14 -2.28 -16.04
CA GLU A 109 -18.38 -3.63 -16.58
C GLU A 109 -17.20 -4.09 -17.45
N ASP A 110 -16.67 -3.19 -18.32
CA ASP A 110 -15.52 -3.52 -19.16
C ASP A 110 -14.25 -3.71 -18.34
N ARG A 111 -14.00 -2.89 -17.32
CA ARG A 111 -12.85 -3.03 -16.44
C ARG A 111 -12.88 -4.36 -15.67
N LEU A 112 -14.05 -4.76 -15.18
CA LEU A 112 -14.23 -5.99 -14.40
C LEU A 112 -14.19 -7.26 -15.25
N ARG A 113 -14.30 -7.14 -16.58
CA ARG A 113 -14.24 -8.29 -17.48
C ARG A 113 -12.79 -8.77 -17.63
N PRO A 114 -12.43 -9.98 -17.15
CA PRO A 114 -11.06 -10.46 -17.13
C PRO A 114 -10.50 -10.64 -18.55
N PHE A 115 -9.16 -10.58 -18.64
CA PHE A 115 -8.42 -10.97 -19.83
C PHE A 115 -7.97 -12.44 -19.72
N ASP A 116 -8.07 -13.20 -20.81
CA ASP A 116 -7.33 -14.46 -20.95
C ASP A 116 -5.91 -14.12 -21.37
N LEU A 117 -4.95 -14.19 -20.43
CA LEU A 117 -3.57 -13.80 -20.68
C LEU A 117 -2.90 -14.60 -21.81
N GLY A 118 -3.40 -15.80 -22.13
CA GLY A 118 -2.94 -16.61 -23.24
C GLY A 118 -3.47 -16.17 -24.61
N ARG A 119 -4.43 -15.23 -24.68
CA ARG A 119 -5.13 -14.83 -25.89
C ARG A 119 -5.05 -13.32 -26.16
N PRO A 120 -4.00 -12.85 -26.80
CA PRO A 120 -3.87 -11.43 -27.14
C PRO A 120 -4.88 -10.97 -28.21
N PRO A 121 -5.17 -9.65 -28.29
CA PRO A 121 -4.55 -8.59 -27.49
C PRO A 121 -5.17 -8.48 -26.09
N LEU A 122 -4.36 -8.10 -25.11
CA LEU A 122 -4.81 -7.87 -23.75
C LEU A 122 -5.17 -6.39 -23.56
N LEU A 123 -5.83 -5.84 -24.55
CA LEU A 123 -6.38 -4.49 -24.52
C LEU A 123 -7.67 -4.43 -25.32
N ARG A 124 -8.57 -3.51 -24.95
CA ARG A 124 -9.85 -3.22 -25.58
C ARG A 124 -10.02 -1.71 -25.74
N LEU A 125 -10.68 -1.28 -26.80
CA LEU A 125 -10.99 0.11 -27.06
C LEU A 125 -12.49 0.27 -27.31
N SER A 126 -13.12 1.21 -26.60
CA SER A 126 -14.55 1.49 -26.74
C SER A 126 -14.79 2.99 -26.94
N LEU A 127 -15.76 3.34 -27.77
CA LEU A 127 -16.25 4.68 -27.99
C LEU A 127 -17.69 4.77 -27.50
N LEU A 128 -17.96 5.62 -26.51
CA LEU A 128 -19.28 5.89 -25.97
C LEU A 128 -19.71 7.30 -26.41
N ARG A 129 -20.81 7.40 -27.17
CA ARG A 129 -21.40 8.69 -27.54
C ARG A 129 -22.33 9.14 -26.40
N LEU A 130 -22.02 10.30 -25.80
CA LEU A 130 -22.76 10.84 -24.66
C LEU A 130 -23.79 11.92 -25.05
N GLY A 131 -23.66 12.48 -26.28
CA GLY A 131 -24.53 13.53 -26.79
C GLY A 131 -24.14 13.91 -28.23
N GLU A 132 -24.59 15.07 -28.72
CA GLU A 132 -24.34 15.48 -30.11
C GLU A 132 -22.84 15.57 -30.42
N CYS A 133 -22.05 16.22 -29.59
CA CYS A 133 -20.61 16.40 -29.78
C CYS A 133 -19.83 16.00 -28.51
N ARG A 134 -20.32 15.03 -27.74
CA ARG A 134 -19.67 14.56 -26.50
C ARG A 134 -19.46 13.06 -26.56
N TYR A 135 -18.24 12.65 -26.31
CA TYR A 135 -17.86 11.23 -26.34
C TYR A 135 -16.95 10.89 -25.17
N ARG A 136 -16.99 9.62 -24.77
CA ARG A 136 -16.01 9.01 -23.87
C ARG A 136 -15.29 7.89 -24.61
N ILE A 137 -13.97 8.01 -24.72
CA ILE A 137 -13.09 6.97 -25.23
C ILE A 137 -12.58 6.17 -24.04
N VAL A 138 -12.79 4.85 -24.04
CA VAL A 138 -12.38 3.95 -22.98
C VAL A 138 -11.33 2.99 -23.51
N LEU A 139 -10.12 3.06 -23.01
CA LEU A 139 -9.02 2.13 -23.29
C LEU A 139 -8.77 1.29 -22.05
N THR A 140 -9.15 0.01 -22.13
CA THR A 140 -8.95 -0.96 -21.04
C THR A 140 -7.86 -1.94 -21.45
N GLY A 141 -6.91 -2.20 -20.55
CA GLY A 141 -5.84 -3.16 -20.84
C GLY A 141 -5.21 -3.74 -19.60
N HIS A 142 -4.50 -4.86 -19.77
CA HIS A 142 -3.82 -5.51 -18.67
C HIS A 142 -2.44 -4.90 -18.45
N HIS A 143 -2.14 -4.56 -17.21
CA HIS A 143 -0.89 -3.89 -16.80
C HIS A 143 0.38 -4.70 -17.10
N ILE A 144 0.27 -6.01 -17.35
CA ILE A 144 1.38 -6.88 -17.79
C ILE A 144 2.00 -6.42 -19.14
N LEU A 145 1.27 -5.63 -19.96
CA LEU A 145 1.73 -5.10 -21.24
C LEU A 145 2.47 -3.78 -21.12
N TRP A 146 2.15 -2.93 -20.14
CA TRP A 146 2.70 -1.57 -20.00
C TRP A 146 2.68 -1.08 -18.56
N ASP A 147 3.47 -0.07 -18.29
CA ASP A 147 3.53 0.69 -17.04
C ASP A 147 3.01 2.12 -17.21
N GLY A 148 2.96 2.88 -16.11
CA GLY A 148 2.52 4.27 -16.10
C GLY A 148 3.35 5.18 -17.04
N TRP A 149 4.66 4.93 -17.18
CA TRP A 149 5.54 5.66 -18.12
C TRP A 149 5.22 5.37 -19.58
N SER A 150 4.64 4.22 -19.88
CA SER A 150 4.21 3.86 -21.22
C SER A 150 2.92 4.56 -21.63
N VAL A 151 2.08 4.98 -20.67
CA VAL A 151 0.76 5.58 -20.92
C VAL A 151 0.84 6.87 -21.76
N PRO A 152 1.71 7.85 -21.46
CA PRO A 152 1.86 9.03 -22.29
C PRO A 152 2.22 8.70 -23.74
N VAL A 153 3.13 7.75 -23.96
CA VAL A 153 3.52 7.31 -25.31
C VAL A 153 2.36 6.64 -26.03
N LEU A 154 1.65 5.74 -25.34
CA LEU A 154 0.48 5.04 -25.87
C LEU A 154 -0.61 6.01 -26.32
N VAL A 155 -0.93 6.98 -25.50
CA VAL A 155 -1.99 7.98 -25.75
C VAL A 155 -1.58 8.95 -26.83
N GLU A 156 -0.36 9.49 -26.78
CA GLU A 156 0.18 10.37 -27.82
C GLU A 156 0.12 9.70 -29.21
N GLU A 157 0.60 8.45 -29.31
CA GLU A 157 0.60 7.73 -30.59
C GLU A 157 -0.82 7.39 -31.06
N LEU A 158 -1.73 6.98 -30.15
CA LEU A 158 -3.13 6.70 -30.49
C LEU A 158 -3.79 7.93 -31.12
N PHE A 159 -3.69 9.09 -30.49
CA PHE A 159 -4.35 10.29 -30.99
C PHE A 159 -3.66 10.90 -32.22
N ARG A 160 -2.35 10.79 -32.37
CA ARG A 160 -1.65 11.15 -33.62
C ARG A 160 -2.07 10.27 -34.79
N LEU A 161 -2.20 8.96 -34.56
CA LEU A 161 -2.72 8.04 -35.57
C LEU A 161 -4.19 8.33 -35.89
N TYR A 162 -5.00 8.69 -34.88
CA TYR A 162 -6.37 9.12 -35.09
C TYR A 162 -6.45 10.39 -35.97
N ALA A 163 -5.69 11.44 -35.65
CA ALA A 163 -5.66 12.67 -36.42
C ALA A 163 -5.20 12.46 -37.87
N ALA A 164 -4.38 11.43 -38.13
CA ALA A 164 -3.98 11.01 -39.47
C ALA A 164 -5.01 10.05 -40.15
N GLY A 165 -6.24 9.93 -39.61
CA GLY A 165 -7.29 9.06 -40.16
C GLY A 165 -7.01 7.56 -40.00
N GLY A 166 -6.06 7.18 -39.15
CA GLY A 166 -5.58 5.81 -38.95
C GLY A 166 -4.46 5.40 -39.90
N GLU A 167 -3.91 6.34 -40.62
CA GLU A 167 -2.77 6.13 -41.55
C GLU A 167 -1.44 6.35 -40.82
N ASP A 168 -0.33 6.33 -41.58
CA ASP A 168 0.99 6.62 -41.01
C ASP A 168 1.10 8.11 -40.63
N ALA A 169 1.26 8.39 -39.32
CA ALA A 169 1.35 9.75 -38.76
C ALA A 169 2.78 10.31 -38.76
N GLY A 170 3.72 9.70 -39.48
CA GLY A 170 5.13 10.11 -39.45
C GLY A 170 5.78 9.91 -38.08
N LEU A 171 5.28 8.98 -37.26
CA LEU A 171 5.81 8.67 -35.94
C LEU A 171 7.23 8.09 -36.06
N PRO A 172 8.13 8.40 -35.10
CA PRO A 172 9.49 7.84 -35.09
C PRO A 172 9.49 6.33 -35.02
N ALA A 173 10.56 5.68 -35.47
CA ALA A 173 10.70 4.24 -35.39
C ALA A 173 10.60 3.73 -33.94
N VAL A 174 9.95 2.60 -33.73
CA VAL A 174 9.81 1.99 -32.41
C VAL A 174 11.07 1.20 -32.07
N THR A 175 11.67 1.46 -30.91
CA THR A 175 12.66 0.57 -30.32
C THR A 175 11.91 -0.64 -29.73
N PRO A 176 12.14 -1.88 -30.20
CA PRO A 176 11.38 -3.04 -29.76
C PRO A 176 11.63 -3.39 -28.28
N TYR A 177 10.60 -3.78 -27.56
CA TYR A 177 10.69 -4.20 -26.14
C TYR A 177 11.68 -5.37 -25.90
N ARG A 178 11.92 -6.22 -26.90
CA ARG A 178 12.94 -7.28 -26.82
C ARG A 178 14.34 -6.75 -26.56
N GLU A 179 14.67 -5.50 -26.93
CA GLU A 179 15.97 -4.89 -26.66
C GLU A 179 16.17 -4.66 -25.16
N TYR A 180 15.10 -4.29 -24.46
CA TYR A 180 15.10 -4.21 -23.00
C TYR A 180 15.29 -5.61 -22.36
N LEU A 181 14.58 -6.62 -22.84
CA LEU A 181 14.75 -7.99 -22.32
C LEU A 181 16.18 -8.54 -22.60
N ALA A 182 16.75 -8.18 -23.73
CA ALA A 182 18.14 -8.51 -24.03
C ALA A 182 19.13 -7.75 -23.14
N TRP A 183 18.86 -6.50 -22.80
CA TRP A 183 19.61 -5.74 -21.80
C TRP A 183 19.51 -6.41 -20.42
N LEU A 184 18.31 -6.76 -19.99
CA LEU A 184 18.01 -7.41 -18.71
C LEU A 184 18.76 -8.76 -18.58
N ALA A 185 18.82 -9.54 -19.66
CA ALA A 185 19.53 -10.83 -19.67
C ALA A 185 21.06 -10.71 -19.49
N ARG A 186 21.63 -9.52 -19.74
CA ARG A 186 23.09 -9.26 -19.59
C ARG A 186 23.46 -8.72 -18.21
N GLN A 187 22.49 -8.47 -17.34
CA GLN A 187 22.77 -7.89 -16.02
C GLN A 187 23.47 -8.88 -15.08
N ASP A 188 24.31 -8.34 -14.20
CA ASP A 188 25.07 -9.12 -13.21
C ASP A 188 24.15 -9.55 -12.05
N ARG A 189 23.47 -10.69 -12.24
CA ARG A 189 22.57 -11.25 -11.23
C ARG A 189 23.28 -11.62 -9.92
N PRO A 190 24.49 -12.24 -9.91
CA PRO A 190 25.22 -12.51 -8.68
C PRO A 190 25.57 -11.25 -7.87
N ALA A 191 25.96 -10.17 -8.53
CA ALA A 191 26.21 -8.90 -7.84
C ALA A 191 24.92 -8.32 -7.24
N ALA A 192 23.82 -8.39 -7.97
CA ALA A 192 22.51 -7.94 -7.47
C ALA A 192 22.03 -8.79 -6.28
N GLU A 193 22.16 -10.11 -6.38
CA GLU A 193 21.84 -11.04 -5.28
C GLU A 193 22.60 -10.69 -4.00
N LYS A 194 23.91 -10.48 -4.10
CA LYS A 194 24.73 -10.10 -2.95
C LYS A 194 24.34 -8.76 -2.37
N ALA A 195 24.04 -7.75 -3.21
CA ALA A 195 23.64 -6.43 -2.76
C ALA A 195 22.32 -6.47 -1.99
N TRP A 196 21.31 -7.17 -2.52
CA TRP A 196 20.03 -7.34 -1.86
C TRP A 196 20.10 -8.19 -0.59
N ALA A 197 20.88 -9.26 -0.59
CA ALA A 197 21.13 -10.06 0.61
C ALA A 197 21.74 -9.20 1.73
N SER A 198 22.73 -8.35 1.39
CA SER A 198 23.34 -7.44 2.37
C SER A 198 22.38 -6.36 2.87
N ALA A 199 21.54 -5.78 1.99
CA ALA A 199 20.58 -4.75 2.37
C ALA A 199 19.51 -5.26 3.33
N LEU A 200 19.15 -6.53 3.23
CA LEU A 200 18.10 -7.16 4.06
C LEU A 200 18.70 -8.06 5.17
N GLU A 201 20.02 -8.09 5.32
CA GLU A 201 20.69 -8.88 6.37
C GLU A 201 20.17 -8.49 7.76
N GLY A 202 19.81 -9.50 8.57
CA GLY A 202 19.31 -9.29 9.93
C GLY A 202 17.92 -8.63 10.00
N LEU A 203 17.13 -8.62 8.92
CA LEU A 203 15.71 -8.25 9.01
C LEU A 203 15.00 -9.23 9.94
N PRO A 204 14.40 -8.75 11.05
CA PRO A 204 13.87 -9.65 12.08
C PRO A 204 12.58 -10.38 11.63
N GLU A 205 11.72 -9.68 10.90
CA GLU A 205 10.42 -10.19 10.45
C GLU A 205 9.85 -9.36 9.28
N PRO A 206 8.89 -9.90 8.52
CA PRO A 206 8.16 -9.16 7.49
C PRO A 206 7.33 -8.03 8.10
N THR A 207 7.09 -6.98 7.33
CA THR A 207 6.16 -5.91 7.73
C THR A 207 4.81 -6.13 7.07
N LEU A 208 3.86 -6.66 7.83
CA LEU A 208 2.51 -6.93 7.39
C LEU A 208 1.53 -6.09 8.21
N VAL A 209 0.64 -5.36 7.54
CA VAL A 209 -0.37 -4.48 8.15
C VAL A 209 -1.76 -5.10 8.13
N ALA A 210 -2.00 -6.06 7.22
CA ALA A 210 -3.27 -6.78 7.12
C ALA A 210 -3.24 -8.09 7.90
N PRO A 211 -4.40 -8.55 8.43
CA PRO A 211 -4.50 -9.88 9.04
C PRO A 211 -4.17 -10.99 8.03
N GLU A 212 -3.49 -12.05 8.46
CA GLU A 212 -3.11 -13.19 7.62
C GLU A 212 -4.28 -13.79 6.84
N THR A 213 -5.48 -13.81 7.43
CA THR A 213 -6.71 -14.35 6.82
C THR A 213 -7.21 -13.58 5.60
N THR A 214 -6.62 -12.42 5.29
CA THR A 214 -7.02 -11.56 4.17
C THR A 214 -6.06 -11.63 2.98
N HIS A 215 -4.90 -12.28 3.11
CA HIS A 215 -3.87 -12.31 2.08
C HIS A 215 -4.27 -13.09 0.82
N ASP A 216 -5.12 -14.11 0.95
CA ASP A 216 -5.60 -14.93 -0.18
C ASP A 216 -6.78 -14.31 -0.93
N LYS A 217 -7.27 -13.13 -0.51
CA LYS A 217 -8.41 -12.47 -1.14
C LYS A 217 -7.93 -11.33 -2.03
N THR A 218 -8.48 -11.24 -3.24
CA THR A 218 -8.33 -10.09 -4.11
C THR A 218 -9.63 -9.29 -4.12
N ALA A 219 -9.53 -7.99 -3.79
CA ALA A 219 -10.62 -7.04 -3.89
C ALA A 219 -10.12 -5.77 -4.56
N LEU A 220 -11.00 -5.08 -5.32
CA LEU A 220 -10.65 -3.77 -5.85
C LEU A 220 -10.40 -2.81 -4.69
N GLN A 221 -9.31 -2.07 -4.81
CA GLN A 221 -9.01 -1.00 -3.87
C GLN A 221 -9.96 0.18 -4.08
N GLU A 222 -10.33 0.81 -2.97
CA GLU A 222 -10.82 2.18 -2.91
C GLU A 222 -9.66 3.13 -2.59
N TYR A 223 -9.90 4.43 -2.69
CA TYR A 223 -8.87 5.41 -2.35
C TYR A 223 -9.44 6.65 -1.69
N VAL A 224 -8.57 7.32 -0.94
CA VAL A 224 -8.72 8.69 -0.49
C VAL A 224 -7.53 9.51 -0.98
N SER A 225 -7.75 10.79 -1.28
CA SER A 225 -6.68 11.66 -1.76
C SER A 225 -6.71 12.99 -1.02
N THR A 226 -5.53 13.57 -0.85
CA THR A 226 -5.33 14.90 -0.26
C THR A 226 -4.29 15.65 -1.08
N ASP A 227 -4.65 16.84 -1.52
CA ASP A 227 -3.72 17.74 -2.19
C ASP A 227 -2.89 18.48 -1.14
N LEU A 228 -1.57 18.36 -1.22
CA LEU A 228 -0.68 19.10 -0.34
C LEU A 228 -0.73 20.60 -0.68
N PRO A 229 -0.81 21.47 0.35
CA PRO A 229 -0.63 22.91 0.16
C PRO A 229 0.71 23.19 -0.54
N ARG A 230 0.68 24.10 -1.50
CA ARG A 230 1.86 24.40 -2.32
C ARG A 230 3.06 24.88 -1.48
N ASP A 231 2.82 25.68 -0.47
CA ASP A 231 3.86 26.13 0.46
C ASP A 231 4.52 24.97 1.20
N LEU A 232 3.76 23.95 1.58
CA LEU A 232 4.30 22.74 2.21
C LEU A 232 5.18 21.96 1.22
N LEU A 233 4.70 21.75 -0.01
CA LEU A 233 5.50 21.09 -1.05
C LEU A 233 6.80 21.85 -1.35
N ASP A 234 6.74 23.19 -1.44
CA ASP A 234 7.91 24.02 -1.70
C ASP A 234 8.93 23.89 -0.54
N ARG A 235 8.49 23.89 0.71
CA ARG A 235 9.33 23.66 1.91
C ARG A 235 9.95 22.27 1.92
N VAL A 236 9.15 21.21 1.66
CA VAL A 236 9.64 19.83 1.57
C VAL A 236 10.69 19.69 0.48
N THR A 237 10.42 20.27 -0.70
CA THR A 237 11.36 20.23 -1.84
C THR A 237 12.65 20.99 -1.55
N ALA A 238 12.54 22.17 -0.90
CA ALA A 238 13.71 22.97 -0.49
C ALA A 238 14.57 22.23 0.55
N LEU A 239 13.91 21.55 1.52
CA LEU A 239 14.59 20.72 2.51
C LEU A 239 15.33 19.56 1.84
N ALA A 240 14.65 18.81 0.97
CA ALA A 240 15.25 17.70 0.23
C ALA A 240 16.49 18.15 -0.56
N ARG A 241 16.38 19.26 -1.33
CA ARG A 241 17.50 19.81 -2.08
C ARG A 241 18.67 20.25 -1.20
N ARG A 242 18.40 20.89 -0.06
CA ARG A 242 19.43 21.34 0.89
C ARG A 242 20.30 20.18 1.39
N HIS A 243 19.69 19.00 1.56
CA HIS A 243 20.37 17.81 2.08
C HIS A 243 20.73 16.79 0.98
N GLY A 244 20.67 17.17 -0.31
CA GLY A 244 21.03 16.29 -1.43
C GLY A 244 20.12 15.08 -1.61
N MET A 245 18.86 15.19 -1.20
CA MET A 245 17.88 14.11 -1.28
C MET A 245 16.84 14.34 -2.36
N THR A 246 16.16 13.29 -2.77
CA THR A 246 15.01 13.36 -3.67
C THR A 246 13.71 13.47 -2.88
N LEU A 247 12.65 14.02 -3.50
CA LEU A 247 11.29 13.99 -2.95
C LEU A 247 10.86 12.54 -2.65
N ASN A 248 11.22 11.59 -3.53
CA ASN A 248 10.94 10.17 -3.33
C ASN A 248 11.50 9.65 -2.00
N THR A 249 12.74 10.00 -1.65
CA THR A 249 13.36 9.60 -0.37
C THR A 249 12.61 10.17 0.82
N VAL A 250 12.16 11.42 0.74
CA VAL A 250 11.37 12.04 1.82
C VAL A 250 10.05 11.30 2.01
N ILE A 251 9.32 11.02 0.93
CA ILE A 251 8.05 10.27 0.99
C ILE A 251 8.27 8.85 1.51
N GLN A 252 9.35 8.16 1.06
CA GLN A 252 9.72 6.84 1.57
C GLN A 252 9.99 6.85 3.08
N GLY A 253 10.73 7.83 3.57
CA GLY A 253 11.04 7.95 5.00
C GLY A 253 9.80 8.22 5.84
N VAL A 254 8.93 9.14 5.39
CA VAL A 254 7.66 9.45 6.06
C VAL A 254 6.73 8.23 6.06
N TRP A 255 6.64 7.50 4.95
CA TRP A 255 5.88 6.26 4.87
C TRP A 255 6.43 5.19 5.81
N GLY A 256 7.75 5.01 5.85
CA GLY A 256 8.42 4.09 6.77
C GLY A 256 8.19 4.44 8.25
N LEU A 257 8.27 5.73 8.62
CA LEU A 257 7.94 6.21 9.96
C LEU A 257 6.49 5.89 10.35
N LEU A 258 5.55 6.15 9.44
CA LEU A 258 4.13 5.83 9.66
C LEU A 258 3.92 4.35 9.89
N LEU A 259 4.46 3.48 9.00
CA LEU A 259 4.35 2.03 9.12
C LEU A 259 4.98 1.52 10.42
N ALA A 260 6.12 2.04 10.80
CA ALA A 260 6.79 1.67 12.05
C ALA A 260 5.92 1.97 13.28
N ARG A 261 5.31 3.14 13.33
CA ARG A 261 4.39 3.51 14.42
C ARG A 261 3.09 2.71 14.39
N GLN A 262 2.56 2.42 13.20
CA GLN A 262 1.34 1.63 13.03
C GLN A 262 1.52 0.16 13.45
N THR A 263 2.69 -0.40 13.19
CA THR A 263 3.01 -1.80 13.50
C THR A 263 3.72 -1.99 14.85
N GLY A 264 4.15 -0.90 15.51
CA GLY A 264 4.92 -0.95 16.75
C GLY A 264 6.36 -1.46 16.56
N ARG A 265 6.92 -1.36 15.35
CA ARG A 265 8.25 -1.88 14.98
C ARG A 265 9.25 -0.75 14.76
N GLU A 266 10.53 -1.05 15.00
CA GLU A 266 11.63 -0.14 14.70
C GLU A 266 12.34 -0.45 13.37
N ASP A 267 12.07 -1.60 12.78
CA ASP A 267 12.63 -2.07 11.52
C ASP A 267 11.48 -2.52 10.62
N VAL A 268 11.23 -1.76 9.57
CA VAL A 268 10.10 -1.99 8.67
C VAL A 268 10.56 -2.08 7.23
N VAL A 269 9.83 -2.85 6.44
CA VAL A 269 10.05 -3.01 5.00
C VAL A 269 8.74 -2.86 4.26
N PHE A 270 8.77 -2.17 3.11
CA PHE A 270 7.62 -1.99 2.23
C PHE A 270 8.07 -2.04 0.76
N GLY A 271 7.15 -2.26 -0.16
CA GLY A 271 7.44 -2.23 -1.59
C GLY A 271 7.51 -0.81 -2.12
N ALA A 272 8.53 -0.50 -2.90
CA ALA A 272 8.58 0.74 -3.67
C ALA A 272 8.68 0.44 -5.15
N THR A 273 7.87 1.13 -5.95
CA THR A 273 7.92 1.03 -7.41
C THR A 273 9.07 1.86 -7.95
N VAL A 274 9.92 1.24 -8.75
CA VAL A 274 11.03 1.87 -9.47
C VAL A 274 10.78 1.84 -10.97
N SER A 275 11.31 2.82 -11.73
CA SER A 275 10.98 2.96 -13.16
C SER A 275 11.53 1.83 -14.04
N GLY A 276 12.65 1.19 -13.65
CA GLY A 276 13.27 0.08 -14.40
C GLY A 276 13.71 0.42 -15.84
N ARG A 277 13.75 1.69 -16.22
CA ARG A 277 14.19 2.16 -17.55
C ARG A 277 15.67 2.53 -17.49
N PRO A 278 16.58 1.70 -18.04
CA PRO A 278 18.01 1.95 -17.97
C PRO A 278 18.39 3.08 -18.96
N PRO A 279 19.13 4.11 -18.51
CA PRO A 279 19.53 5.21 -19.38
C PRO A 279 20.49 4.79 -20.50
N GLU A 280 21.14 3.63 -20.37
CA GLU A 280 22.05 3.07 -21.35
C GLU A 280 21.34 2.49 -22.58
N LEU A 281 20.03 2.24 -22.48
CA LEU A 281 19.24 1.68 -23.58
C LEU A 281 18.65 2.84 -24.41
N GLU A 282 19.18 3.00 -25.61
CA GLU A 282 18.74 4.05 -26.53
C GLU A 282 17.24 3.94 -26.84
N GLY A 283 16.52 5.05 -26.69
CA GLY A 283 15.09 5.14 -26.96
C GLY A 283 14.19 4.52 -25.90
N VAL A 284 14.72 4.09 -24.74
CA VAL A 284 13.94 3.48 -23.66
C VAL A 284 12.81 4.37 -23.15
N GLU A 285 12.98 5.67 -23.20
CA GLU A 285 11.97 6.65 -22.76
C GLU A 285 10.70 6.62 -23.62
N ARG A 286 10.82 6.23 -24.89
CA ARG A 286 9.71 6.11 -25.85
C ARG A 286 9.28 4.67 -26.11
N MET A 287 9.89 3.72 -25.41
CA MET A 287 9.48 2.32 -25.52
C MET A 287 8.18 2.10 -24.74
N LEU A 288 7.26 1.38 -25.36
CA LEU A 288 6.03 0.92 -24.75
C LEU A 288 6.23 -0.49 -24.21
N GLY A 289 6.03 -0.69 -22.90
CA GLY A 289 6.25 -1.97 -22.24
C GLY A 289 6.09 -1.88 -20.73
N LEU A 290 6.22 -3.00 -20.04
CA LEU A 290 6.32 -3.05 -18.58
C LEU A 290 7.81 -3.02 -18.19
N PHE A 291 8.27 -1.93 -17.61
CA PHE A 291 9.66 -1.75 -17.17
C PHE A 291 9.77 -1.66 -15.65
N ILE A 292 8.74 -1.14 -15.00
CA ILE A 292 8.74 -0.97 -13.53
C ILE A 292 9.05 -2.28 -12.82
N ASN A 293 9.64 -2.15 -11.65
CA ASN A 293 9.80 -3.24 -10.69
C ASN A 293 9.32 -2.77 -9.31
N THR A 294 8.89 -3.70 -8.47
CA THR A 294 8.57 -3.42 -7.06
C THR A 294 9.67 -4.03 -6.20
N LEU A 295 10.34 -3.19 -5.43
CA LEU A 295 11.52 -3.57 -4.67
C LEU A 295 11.37 -3.20 -3.20
N PRO A 296 11.97 -3.97 -2.27
CA PRO A 296 11.89 -3.66 -0.86
C PRO A 296 12.67 -2.40 -0.51
N VAL A 297 12.05 -1.52 0.26
CA VAL A 297 12.69 -0.42 0.97
C VAL A 297 12.62 -0.73 2.44
N ARG A 298 13.78 -0.88 3.09
CA ARG A 298 13.91 -1.10 4.52
C ARG A 298 14.18 0.22 5.22
N VAL A 299 13.43 0.49 6.28
CA VAL A 299 13.59 1.67 7.12
C VAL A 299 13.81 1.22 8.55
N GLN A 300 15.03 1.41 9.04
CA GLN A 300 15.42 1.13 10.41
C GLN A 300 15.35 2.42 11.22
N LEU A 301 14.52 2.46 12.23
CA LEU A 301 14.42 3.58 13.15
C LEU A 301 15.47 3.44 14.25
N ARG A 302 16.27 4.48 14.42
CA ARG A 302 17.21 4.60 15.53
C ARG A 302 16.70 5.72 16.43
N PRO A 303 16.25 5.41 17.64
CA PRO A 303 15.53 6.38 18.49
C PRO A 303 16.23 7.73 18.64
N GLU A 304 17.57 7.71 18.74
CA GLU A 304 18.39 8.92 18.94
C GLU A 304 18.80 9.65 17.66
N GLU A 305 18.57 9.03 16.49
CA GLU A 305 18.86 9.62 15.19
C GLU A 305 17.85 10.75 14.90
N SER A 306 18.28 11.83 14.23
CA SER A 306 17.34 12.84 13.77
C SER A 306 16.58 12.35 12.52
N VAL A 307 15.39 12.93 12.27
CA VAL A 307 14.60 12.59 11.06
C VAL A 307 15.41 12.85 9.81
N ILE A 308 16.15 13.95 9.74
CA ILE A 308 17.01 14.25 8.58
C ILE A 308 18.18 13.26 8.46
N GLY A 309 18.71 12.76 9.58
CA GLY A 309 19.72 11.70 9.62
C GLY A 309 19.20 10.41 9.01
N LEU A 310 18.01 9.96 9.41
CA LEU A 310 17.31 8.83 8.81
C LEU A 310 17.17 8.98 7.30
N LEU A 311 16.66 10.12 6.83
CA LEU A 311 16.42 10.36 5.40
C LEU A 311 17.73 10.37 4.60
N THR A 312 18.80 10.94 5.17
CA THR A 312 20.13 10.97 4.54
C THR A 312 20.70 9.56 4.38
N ARG A 313 20.57 8.75 5.42
CA ARG A 313 20.97 7.33 5.40
C ARG A 313 20.14 6.54 4.38
N LEU A 314 18.82 6.70 4.41
CA LEU A 314 17.92 6.05 3.45
C LEU A 314 18.26 6.40 2.00
N GLN A 315 18.56 7.69 1.70
CA GLN A 315 19.01 8.11 0.37
C GLN A 315 20.28 7.39 -0.07
N ALA A 316 21.26 7.26 0.82
CA ALA A 316 22.52 6.58 0.52
C ALA A 316 22.31 5.08 0.26
N GLU A 317 21.52 4.41 1.11
CA GLU A 317 21.18 2.99 0.99
C GLU A 317 20.43 2.71 -0.33
N GLN A 318 19.41 3.51 -0.65
CA GLN A 318 18.66 3.37 -1.90
C GLN A 318 19.54 3.66 -3.13
N SER A 319 20.40 4.67 -3.08
CA SER A 319 21.31 4.99 -4.18
C SER A 319 22.28 3.85 -4.48
N ALA A 320 22.77 3.13 -3.48
CA ALA A 320 23.63 1.98 -3.64
C ALA A 320 22.93 0.80 -4.33
N LEU A 321 21.60 0.71 -4.25
CA LEU A 321 20.80 -0.36 -4.83
C LEU A 321 20.32 -0.07 -6.26
N ILE A 322 20.42 1.16 -6.76
CA ILE A 322 19.99 1.53 -8.12
C ILE A 322 20.54 0.60 -9.20
N PRO A 323 21.85 0.25 -9.22
CA PRO A 323 22.39 -0.67 -10.24
C PRO A 323 21.76 -2.08 -10.21
N HIS A 324 21.06 -2.43 -9.12
CA HIS A 324 20.47 -3.73 -8.85
C HIS A 324 18.93 -3.75 -8.93
N HIS A 325 18.31 -2.67 -9.44
CA HIS A 325 16.85 -2.56 -9.59
C HIS A 325 16.26 -3.53 -10.61
N HIS A 326 17.09 -4.16 -11.43
CA HIS A 326 16.71 -5.21 -12.37
C HIS A 326 16.41 -6.57 -11.71
N TYR A 327 16.77 -6.75 -10.42
CA TYR A 327 16.60 -8.01 -9.71
C TYR A 327 15.15 -8.20 -9.25
N GLY A 328 14.63 -9.43 -9.35
CA GLY A 328 13.20 -9.70 -9.09
C GLY A 328 12.87 -9.80 -7.60
N LEU A 329 11.71 -9.30 -7.19
CA LEU A 329 11.22 -9.39 -5.80
C LEU A 329 11.15 -10.84 -5.31
N SER A 330 10.67 -11.77 -6.13
CA SER A 330 10.60 -13.20 -5.78
C SER A 330 11.97 -13.82 -5.50
N ASP A 331 13.01 -13.35 -6.22
CA ASP A 331 14.40 -13.78 -5.98
C ASP A 331 14.89 -13.20 -4.65
N ILE A 332 14.61 -11.92 -4.37
CA ILE A 332 14.96 -11.25 -3.10
C ILE A 332 14.31 -11.98 -1.91
N GLN A 333 13.02 -12.28 -2.00
CA GLN A 333 12.27 -12.97 -0.95
C GLN A 333 12.86 -14.35 -0.62
N ARG A 334 13.28 -15.10 -1.63
CA ARG A 334 13.91 -16.42 -1.41
C ARG A 334 15.20 -16.35 -0.58
N HIS A 335 15.97 -15.26 -0.67
CA HIS A 335 17.21 -15.10 0.10
C HIS A 335 16.97 -14.73 1.56
N THR A 336 15.86 -14.07 1.85
CA THR A 336 15.50 -13.70 3.23
C THR A 336 14.90 -14.84 4.04
N GLY A 337 14.43 -15.90 3.37
CA GLY A 337 13.69 -17.00 3.99
C GLY A 337 12.23 -16.68 4.30
N PHE A 338 11.78 -15.44 4.01
CA PHE A 338 10.38 -15.04 4.17
C PHE A 338 9.61 -15.23 2.86
N GLY A 339 8.42 -15.84 2.93
CA GLY A 339 7.53 -16.00 1.77
C GLY A 339 6.99 -14.67 1.27
N THR A 340 6.67 -13.76 2.19
CA THR A 340 6.22 -12.38 1.93
C THR A 340 7.04 -11.44 2.82
N LEU A 341 7.60 -10.37 2.25
CA LEU A 341 8.37 -9.37 2.98
C LEU A 341 7.51 -8.21 3.50
N PHE A 342 6.51 -7.86 2.73
CA PHE A 342 5.62 -6.72 2.99
C PHE A 342 4.29 -6.91 2.27
N ASP A 343 3.27 -6.25 2.77
CA ASP A 343 1.94 -6.15 2.16
C ASP A 343 1.52 -4.71 1.90
N THR A 344 2.47 -3.78 1.92
CA THR A 344 2.24 -2.38 1.57
C THR A 344 3.17 -1.92 0.45
N SER A 345 2.70 -0.97 -0.36
CA SER A 345 3.51 -0.42 -1.45
C SER A 345 3.44 1.09 -1.52
N MET A 346 4.45 1.70 -2.15
CA MET A 346 4.42 3.11 -2.49
C MET A 346 5.01 3.38 -3.86
N VAL A 347 4.56 4.47 -4.47
CA VAL A 347 5.07 5.00 -5.73
C VAL A 347 5.09 6.53 -5.71
N VAL A 348 6.12 7.11 -6.29
CA VAL A 348 6.10 8.54 -6.69
C VAL A 348 5.91 8.56 -8.20
N GLU A 349 4.74 9.01 -8.63
CA GLU A 349 4.34 9.04 -10.03
C GLU A 349 4.88 10.31 -10.69
N ASN A 350 6.10 10.26 -11.19
CA ASN A 350 6.74 11.40 -11.85
C ASN A 350 6.77 11.30 -13.38
N TYR A 351 5.89 10.48 -13.97
CA TYR A 351 5.76 10.43 -15.42
C TYR A 351 5.04 11.67 -15.95
N PRO A 352 5.48 12.18 -17.11
CA PRO A 352 4.98 13.45 -17.66
C PRO A 352 3.59 13.26 -18.28
N LEU A 353 2.54 13.24 -17.45
CA LEU A 353 1.17 13.45 -17.91
C LEU A 353 0.96 14.96 -18.04
N ASP A 354 1.46 15.53 -19.12
CA ASP A 354 1.17 16.92 -19.46
C ASP A 354 -0.11 16.98 -20.31
N PRO A 355 -1.23 17.51 -19.77
CA PRO A 355 -2.47 17.63 -20.53
C PRO A 355 -2.31 18.44 -21.82
N SER A 356 -1.33 19.35 -21.90
CA SER A 356 -1.07 20.16 -23.09
C SER A 356 -0.55 19.31 -24.27
N VAL A 357 0.17 18.21 -23.98
CA VAL A 357 0.61 17.26 -25.01
C VAL A 357 -0.59 16.56 -25.65
N PHE A 358 -1.58 16.20 -24.83
CA PHE A 358 -2.82 15.55 -25.33
C PHE A 358 -3.65 16.54 -26.14
N THR A 359 -3.79 17.78 -25.69
CA THR A 359 -4.51 18.85 -26.43
C THR A 359 -3.88 19.11 -27.79
N ALA A 360 -2.55 19.08 -27.88
CA ALA A 360 -1.85 19.32 -29.15
C ALA A 360 -2.05 18.21 -30.21
N VAL A 361 -2.39 16.99 -29.79
CA VAL A 361 -2.55 15.83 -30.71
C VAL A 361 -4.00 15.47 -31.02
N LEU A 362 -4.97 16.07 -30.33
CA LEU A 362 -6.40 15.79 -30.51
C LEU A 362 -7.00 16.46 -31.77
N GLY A 363 -6.28 17.38 -32.43
CA GLY A 363 -6.76 18.11 -33.61
C GLY A 363 -7.95 19.01 -33.26
N ASP A 364 -9.11 18.77 -33.88
CA ASP A 364 -10.35 19.52 -33.67
C ASP A 364 -11.13 19.07 -32.44
N LEU A 365 -10.64 18.08 -31.69
CA LEU A 365 -11.27 17.60 -30.46
C LEU A 365 -10.74 18.36 -29.24
N GLU A 366 -11.64 18.73 -28.34
CA GLU A 366 -11.31 19.30 -27.05
C GLU A 366 -11.31 18.18 -25.98
N LEU A 367 -10.22 18.07 -25.20
CA LEU A 367 -10.16 17.19 -24.05
C LEU A 367 -10.88 17.85 -22.86
N VAL A 368 -11.99 17.26 -22.44
CA VAL A 368 -12.82 17.74 -21.32
C VAL A 368 -12.39 17.10 -19.99
N GLY A 369 -11.94 15.84 -20.04
CA GLY A 369 -11.52 15.13 -18.84
C GLY A 369 -10.69 13.89 -19.14
N ILE A 370 -9.86 13.51 -18.16
CA ILE A 370 -9.10 12.25 -18.16
C ILE A 370 -9.39 11.52 -16.86
N GLY A 371 -9.71 10.24 -16.96
CA GLY A 371 -9.80 9.32 -15.83
C GLY A 371 -8.80 8.18 -15.99
N PHE A 372 -8.17 7.79 -14.90
CA PHE A 372 -7.29 6.63 -14.86
C PHE A 372 -7.65 5.77 -13.65
N ASP A 373 -8.06 4.54 -13.90
CA ASP A 373 -8.32 3.53 -12.87
C ASP A 373 -7.25 2.47 -12.93
N ASP A 374 -6.52 2.38 -11.85
CA ASP A 374 -5.49 1.39 -11.61
C ASP A 374 -5.64 0.83 -10.19
N ALA A 375 -5.17 -0.38 -9.96
CA ALA A 375 -5.21 -1.01 -8.65
C ALA A 375 -4.02 -1.95 -8.47
N THR A 376 -3.73 -2.28 -7.22
CA THR A 376 -2.72 -3.26 -6.84
C THR A 376 -3.35 -4.31 -5.92
N HIS A 377 -2.64 -5.43 -5.71
CA HIS A 377 -3.07 -6.48 -4.78
C HIS A 377 -2.76 -6.13 -3.31
N TYR A 378 -1.99 -5.07 -3.05
CA TYR A 378 -1.59 -4.69 -1.70
C TYR A 378 -2.79 -4.17 -0.89
N PRO A 379 -2.96 -4.58 0.38
CA PRO A 379 -4.01 -4.05 1.26
C PRO A 379 -3.97 -2.54 1.46
N LEU A 380 -2.77 -1.95 1.41
CA LEU A 380 -2.55 -0.52 1.57
C LEU A 380 -1.45 -0.05 0.64
N SER A 381 -1.68 1.04 -0.09
CA SER A 381 -0.71 1.63 -1.03
C SER A 381 -0.74 3.14 -0.97
N LEU A 382 0.42 3.76 -1.13
CA LEU A 382 0.59 5.22 -1.25
C LEU A 382 1.07 5.58 -2.65
N ALA A 383 0.34 6.44 -3.35
CA ALA A 383 0.84 7.12 -4.54
C ALA A 383 1.02 8.61 -4.24
N ALA A 384 2.22 9.12 -4.49
CA ALA A 384 2.51 10.54 -4.46
C ALA A 384 2.59 11.05 -5.91
N ILE A 385 1.63 11.88 -6.29
CA ILE A 385 1.38 12.28 -7.68
C ILE A 385 1.67 13.77 -7.83
N PRO A 386 2.83 14.17 -8.41
CA PRO A 386 3.09 15.55 -8.73
C PRO A 386 2.11 16.06 -9.80
N VAL A 387 1.40 17.13 -9.51
CA VAL A 387 0.48 17.77 -10.45
C VAL A 387 1.12 19.04 -10.98
N PRO A 388 1.48 19.13 -12.28
CA PRO A 388 2.13 20.30 -12.86
C PRO A 388 1.35 21.59 -12.56
N GLY A 389 2.01 22.56 -11.93
CA GLY A 389 1.42 23.86 -11.58
C GLY A 389 0.47 23.86 -10.37
N ALA A 390 0.04 22.70 -9.87
CA ALA A 390 -0.92 22.61 -8.78
C ALA A 390 -0.31 22.10 -7.44
N GLY A 391 0.69 21.21 -7.47
CA GLY A 391 1.29 20.71 -6.23
C GLY A 391 1.58 19.21 -6.24
N LEU A 392 1.31 18.55 -5.14
CA LEU A 392 1.46 17.10 -4.96
C LEU A 392 0.18 16.53 -4.34
N THR A 393 -0.40 15.53 -4.98
CA THR A 393 -1.52 14.77 -4.41
C THR A 393 -0.99 13.51 -3.73
N LEU A 394 -1.36 13.28 -2.47
CA LEU A 394 -1.17 12.01 -1.78
C LEU A 394 -2.44 11.19 -1.92
N LYS A 395 -2.35 10.06 -2.61
CA LYS A 395 -3.45 9.10 -2.81
C LYS A 395 -3.13 7.84 -1.99
N VAL A 396 -3.94 7.58 -0.98
CA VAL A 396 -3.90 6.34 -0.19
C VAL A 396 -4.97 5.40 -0.74
N SER A 397 -4.53 4.30 -1.35
CA SER A 397 -5.42 3.24 -1.84
C SER A 397 -5.46 2.11 -0.82
N TYR A 398 -6.65 1.57 -0.57
CA TYR A 398 -6.87 0.57 0.47
C TYR A 398 -7.89 -0.49 0.03
N ARG A 399 -7.77 -1.68 0.56
CA ARG A 399 -8.77 -2.74 0.39
C ARG A 399 -9.89 -2.54 1.41
N PRO A 400 -11.16 -2.43 0.97
CA PRO A 400 -12.30 -2.12 1.86
C PRO A 400 -12.66 -3.27 2.82
N ASP A 401 -12.15 -4.49 2.60
CA ASP A 401 -12.27 -5.62 3.51
C ASP A 401 -11.19 -5.63 4.62
N VAL A 402 -10.20 -4.73 4.55
CA VAL A 402 -9.10 -4.57 5.54
C VAL A 402 -9.19 -3.23 6.24
N TYR A 403 -9.46 -2.15 5.50
CA TYR A 403 -9.52 -0.79 6.01
C TYR A 403 -10.84 -0.12 5.67
N THR A 404 -11.35 0.67 6.59
CA THR A 404 -12.46 1.58 6.34
C THR A 404 -11.96 2.87 5.66
N ARG A 405 -12.88 3.61 5.03
CA ARG A 405 -12.58 4.92 4.44
C ARG A 405 -12.02 5.91 5.48
N ASP A 406 -12.58 5.90 6.69
CA ASP A 406 -12.15 6.81 7.77
C ASP A 406 -10.73 6.46 8.25
N GLU A 407 -10.36 5.19 8.30
CA GLU A 407 -8.97 4.78 8.62
C GLU A 407 -8.01 5.22 7.54
N ALA A 408 -8.36 5.07 6.27
CA ALA A 408 -7.55 5.55 5.16
C ALA A 408 -7.40 7.09 5.18
N GLN A 409 -8.45 7.83 5.56
CA GLN A 409 -8.39 9.28 5.74
C GLN A 409 -7.45 9.66 6.88
N ARG A 410 -7.51 8.97 8.03
CA ARG A 410 -6.57 9.19 9.14
C ARG A 410 -5.13 8.90 8.74
N ILE A 411 -4.86 7.81 8.02
CA ILE A 411 -3.54 7.49 7.48
C ILE A 411 -3.03 8.64 6.61
N ASN A 412 -3.86 9.15 5.71
CA ASN A 412 -3.50 10.26 4.83
C ASN A 412 -3.23 11.57 5.63
N GLY A 413 -4.07 11.87 6.62
CA GLY A 413 -3.87 13.01 7.53
C GLY A 413 -2.54 12.93 8.32
N ARG A 414 -2.19 11.74 8.80
CA ARG A 414 -0.90 11.50 9.47
C ARG A 414 0.30 11.70 8.55
N LEU A 415 0.21 11.34 7.26
CA LEU A 415 1.27 11.59 6.28
C LEU A 415 1.50 13.09 6.08
N VAL A 416 0.43 13.87 5.95
CA VAL A 416 0.51 15.34 5.84
C VAL A 416 1.16 15.92 7.10
N HIS A 417 0.69 15.51 8.29
CA HIS A 417 1.25 15.96 9.57
C HIS A 417 2.74 15.64 9.71
N LEU A 418 3.17 14.44 9.32
CA LEU A 418 4.58 14.06 9.35
C LEU A 418 5.43 14.92 8.40
N LEU A 419 4.93 15.28 7.21
CA LEU A 419 5.60 16.19 6.29
C LEU A 419 5.71 17.61 6.88
N GLU A 420 4.68 18.10 7.55
CA GLU A 420 4.70 19.39 8.26
C GLU A 420 5.71 19.40 9.42
N THR A 421 5.72 18.33 10.22
CA THR A 421 6.65 18.14 11.32
C THR A 421 8.10 18.13 10.81
N LEU A 422 8.37 17.37 9.75
CA LEU A 422 9.70 17.28 9.14
C LEU A 422 10.23 18.65 8.68
N VAL A 423 9.40 19.48 8.03
CA VAL A 423 9.87 20.80 7.54
C VAL A 423 9.95 21.84 8.65
N THR A 424 9.30 21.60 9.78
CA THR A 424 9.32 22.50 10.94
C THR A 424 10.53 22.23 11.82
N ASP A 425 10.84 20.97 12.10
CA ASP A 425 12.00 20.55 12.90
C ASP A 425 12.64 19.27 12.33
N PRO A 426 13.47 19.38 11.27
CA PRO A 426 14.12 18.25 10.64
C PRO A 426 15.16 17.54 11.53
N GLU A 427 15.68 18.25 12.55
CA GLU A 427 16.63 17.70 13.52
C GLU A 427 15.93 17.01 14.71
N GLN A 428 14.62 16.99 14.76
CA GLN A 428 13.87 16.28 15.78
C GLN A 428 14.28 14.81 15.83
N ARG A 429 14.49 14.28 17.03
CA ARG A 429 14.81 12.86 17.23
C ARG A 429 13.62 11.97 16.86
N ILE A 430 13.91 10.81 16.30
CA ILE A 430 12.89 9.84 15.86
C ILE A 430 11.96 9.39 17.00
N ASP A 431 12.50 9.19 18.22
CA ASP A 431 11.70 8.82 19.39
C ASP A 431 10.72 9.91 19.83
N ALA A 432 11.00 11.17 19.52
CA ALA A 432 10.16 12.31 19.84
C ALA A 432 9.13 12.66 18.76
N VAL A 433 9.20 12.02 17.58
CA VAL A 433 8.24 12.28 16.49
C VAL A 433 6.86 11.78 16.86
N ASP A 434 5.91 12.71 16.97
CA ASP A 434 4.49 12.39 17.08
C ASP A 434 3.87 12.23 15.71
N VAL A 435 3.23 11.09 15.45
CA VAL A 435 2.56 10.80 14.17
C VAL A 435 1.09 11.22 14.17
N LEU A 436 0.54 11.60 15.33
CA LEU A 436 -0.87 11.94 15.47
C LEU A 436 -1.08 13.45 15.29
N PRO A 437 -1.91 13.88 14.33
CA PRO A 437 -2.45 15.23 14.30
C PRO A 437 -3.15 15.56 15.62
N SER A 438 -3.10 16.84 16.05
CA SER A 438 -3.68 17.26 17.34
C SER A 438 -5.16 16.87 17.50
N GLU A 439 -5.96 17.02 16.44
CA GLU A 439 -7.38 16.65 16.44
C GLU A 439 -7.59 15.14 16.66
N GLU A 440 -6.77 14.29 16.01
CA GLU A 440 -6.85 12.84 16.19
C GLU A 440 -6.42 12.44 17.61
N ARG A 441 -5.38 13.08 18.14
CA ARG A 441 -4.93 12.87 19.53
C ARG A 441 -6.03 13.23 20.53
N GLU A 442 -6.67 14.38 20.35
CA GLU A 442 -7.78 14.82 21.22
C GLU A 442 -8.97 13.85 21.13
N PHE A 443 -9.31 13.40 19.92
CA PHE A 443 -10.34 12.39 19.71
C PHE A 443 -10.03 11.08 20.45
N LEU A 444 -8.80 10.56 20.34
CA LEU A 444 -8.40 9.32 21.00
C LEU A 444 -8.38 9.47 22.51
N LEU A 445 -7.91 10.60 23.05
CA LEU A 445 -7.94 10.89 24.49
C LEU A 445 -9.36 11.00 25.02
N ALA A 446 -10.27 11.65 24.26
CA ALA A 446 -11.68 11.74 24.64
C ALA A 446 -12.36 10.37 24.62
N ALA A 447 -12.03 9.50 23.62
CA ALA A 447 -12.55 8.14 23.52
C ALA A 447 -12.02 7.21 24.61
N ALA A 448 -10.83 7.49 25.16
CA ALA A 448 -10.27 6.75 26.29
C ALA A 448 -11.04 6.97 27.62
N GLY A 449 -11.97 7.90 27.64
CA GLY A 449 -12.80 8.22 28.80
C GLY A 449 -12.23 9.36 29.65
N PRO A 450 -12.95 9.79 30.67
CA PRO A 450 -12.54 10.89 31.50
C PRO A 450 -11.21 10.56 32.20
N VAL A 451 -10.29 11.51 32.21
CA VAL A 451 -9.10 11.43 33.05
C VAL A 451 -9.58 11.25 34.48
N VAL A 452 -9.25 10.11 35.10
CA VAL A 452 -9.55 9.90 36.52
C VAL A 452 -8.84 10.99 37.30
N SER A 453 -9.58 11.74 38.12
CA SER A 453 -9.01 12.82 38.93
C SER A 453 -7.87 12.26 39.79
N SER A 454 -6.81 13.03 40.01
CA SER A 454 -5.66 12.64 40.80
C SER A 454 -6.02 12.16 42.21
N ASP A 455 -7.14 12.61 42.75
CA ASP A 455 -7.68 12.20 44.05
C ASP A 455 -7.99 10.70 44.17
N ALA A 456 -8.25 10.02 43.05
CA ALA A 456 -8.46 8.58 43.03
C ALA A 456 -7.15 7.77 43.02
N VAL A 457 -6.03 8.38 42.67
CA VAL A 457 -4.71 7.73 42.56
C VAL A 457 -3.93 7.75 43.90
N GLU A 458 -4.29 8.63 44.82
CA GLU A 458 -3.58 8.78 46.09
C GLU A 458 -3.99 7.78 47.19
N ARG A 459 -5.03 6.94 46.94
CA ARG A 459 -5.53 5.97 47.89
C ARG A 459 -5.27 4.53 47.49
N CYS A 460 -4.86 3.72 48.43
CA CYS A 460 -4.69 2.28 48.18
C CYS A 460 -6.03 1.55 48.02
N VAL A 461 -6.06 0.54 47.20
CA VAL A 461 -7.27 -0.27 46.92
C VAL A 461 -7.93 -0.83 48.18
N HIS A 462 -7.13 -1.23 49.18
CA HIS A 462 -7.64 -1.75 50.44
C HIS A 462 -8.25 -0.64 51.35
N GLU A 463 -7.86 0.61 51.17
CA GLU A 463 -8.47 1.76 51.85
C GLU A 463 -9.84 2.07 51.27
N VAL A 464 -9.91 2.12 49.92
CA VAL A 464 -11.19 2.30 49.21
C VAL A 464 -12.17 1.17 49.52
N PHE A 465 -11.65 -0.07 49.66
CA PHE A 465 -12.48 -1.20 50.08
C PHE A 465 -13.03 -1.02 51.49
N ALA A 466 -12.20 -0.55 52.46
CA ALA A 466 -12.63 -0.31 53.82
C ALA A 466 -13.73 0.78 53.92
N GLU A 467 -13.67 1.83 53.09
CA GLU A 467 -14.74 2.83 53.00
C GLU A 467 -16.07 2.19 52.53
N ARG A 468 -16.03 1.28 51.52
CA ARG A 468 -17.21 0.57 51.08
C ARG A 468 -17.78 -0.35 52.15
N VAL A 469 -16.94 -0.97 52.96
CA VAL A 469 -17.38 -1.75 54.12
C VAL A 469 -18.13 -0.87 55.11
N ALA A 470 -17.65 0.35 55.35
CA ALA A 470 -18.33 1.28 56.26
C ALA A 470 -19.70 1.77 55.72
N GLU A 471 -19.79 1.95 54.41
CA GLU A 471 -21.04 2.40 53.76
C GLU A 471 -22.09 1.29 53.63
N SER A 472 -21.68 0.04 53.34
CA SER A 472 -22.58 -1.06 53.01
C SER A 472 -22.08 -2.43 53.52
N PRO A 473 -21.95 -2.62 54.83
CA PRO A 473 -21.33 -3.79 55.42
C PRO A 473 -22.05 -5.11 55.06
N ASP A 474 -23.34 -5.11 54.97
CA ASP A 474 -24.17 -6.28 54.74
C ASP A 474 -24.42 -6.59 53.26
N ALA A 475 -23.95 -5.72 52.35
CA ALA A 475 -24.02 -5.98 50.90
C ALA A 475 -23.09 -7.12 50.51
N VAL A 476 -23.47 -7.91 49.51
CA VAL A 476 -22.66 -9.00 48.97
C VAL A 476 -21.47 -8.40 48.22
N ALA A 477 -20.26 -8.80 48.60
CA ALA A 477 -19.00 -8.39 48.03
C ALA A 477 -18.33 -9.44 47.14
N VAL A 478 -18.44 -10.71 47.47
CA VAL A 478 -17.84 -11.84 46.75
C VAL A 478 -18.86 -12.94 46.55
N VAL A 479 -18.92 -13.48 45.35
CA VAL A 479 -19.78 -14.63 45.02
C VAL A 479 -18.94 -15.71 44.34
N PHE A 480 -19.11 -16.97 44.78
CA PHE A 480 -18.51 -18.12 44.15
C PHE A 480 -19.48 -19.30 44.18
N GLY A 481 -20.03 -19.66 43.04
CA GLY A 481 -21.12 -20.63 42.95
C GLY A 481 -22.37 -20.13 43.69
N GLU A 482 -22.90 -20.93 44.63
CA GLU A 482 -24.03 -20.56 45.47
C GLU A 482 -23.63 -19.87 46.80
N LEU A 483 -22.32 -19.74 47.02
CA LEU A 483 -21.78 -19.15 48.25
C LEU A 483 -21.46 -17.67 48.04
N SER A 484 -21.65 -16.87 49.06
CA SER A 484 -21.33 -15.45 49.03
C SER A 484 -20.73 -14.98 50.35
N LEU A 485 -19.99 -13.85 50.28
CA LEU A 485 -19.51 -13.10 51.43
C LEU A 485 -19.96 -11.68 51.35
N THR A 486 -20.36 -11.10 52.47
CA THR A 486 -20.63 -9.67 52.57
C THR A 486 -19.32 -8.84 52.65
N TYR A 487 -19.40 -7.53 52.43
CA TYR A 487 -18.28 -6.62 52.60
C TYR A 487 -17.66 -6.74 53.99
N ALA A 488 -18.49 -6.82 55.05
CA ALA A 488 -18.01 -7.02 56.43
C ALA A 488 -17.27 -8.33 56.64
N GLU A 489 -17.76 -9.43 56.08
CA GLU A 489 -17.14 -10.75 56.19
C GLU A 489 -15.80 -10.81 55.47
N VAL A 490 -15.71 -10.22 54.26
CA VAL A 490 -14.42 -10.07 53.54
C VAL A 490 -13.44 -9.27 54.33
N GLU A 491 -13.86 -8.13 54.89
CA GLU A 491 -13.04 -7.25 55.73
C GLU A 491 -12.47 -7.97 56.93
N VAL A 492 -13.31 -8.69 57.64
CA VAL A 492 -12.88 -9.48 58.83
C VAL A 492 -11.84 -10.54 58.46
N ARG A 493 -12.03 -11.25 57.35
CA ARG A 493 -11.10 -12.26 56.86
C ARG A 493 -9.77 -11.63 56.45
N ALA A 494 -9.84 -10.53 55.67
CA ALA A 494 -8.66 -9.80 55.22
C ALA A 494 -7.83 -9.22 56.40
N ASN A 495 -8.51 -8.63 57.39
CA ASN A 495 -7.83 -8.09 58.58
C ASN A 495 -7.15 -9.21 59.40
N ARG A 496 -7.81 -10.36 59.61
CA ARG A 496 -7.20 -11.49 60.28
C ARG A 496 -5.94 -11.97 59.58
N LEU A 497 -6.00 -12.10 58.26
CA LEU A 497 -4.83 -12.50 57.47
C LEU A 497 -3.73 -11.47 57.53
N ALA A 498 -4.05 -10.17 57.42
CA ALA A 498 -3.06 -9.07 57.53
C ALA A 498 -2.32 -9.11 58.86
N HIS A 499 -3.05 -9.27 59.98
CA HIS A 499 -2.43 -9.41 61.30
C HIS A 499 -1.56 -10.66 61.41
N HIS A 500 -1.99 -11.77 60.86
CA HIS A 500 -1.20 -12.99 60.86
C HIS A 500 0.10 -12.81 60.05
N LEU A 501 0.03 -12.28 58.85
CA LEU A 501 1.21 -12.01 58.03
C LEU A 501 2.22 -11.07 58.72
N ARG A 502 1.75 -10.03 59.38
CA ARG A 502 2.61 -9.15 60.16
C ARG A 502 3.27 -9.87 61.35
N SER A 503 2.54 -10.79 62.02
CA SER A 503 3.10 -11.62 63.08
C SER A 503 4.19 -12.59 62.61
N LEU A 504 4.18 -12.94 61.32
CA LEU A 504 5.20 -13.76 60.64
C LEU A 504 6.37 -12.94 60.12
N GLY A 505 6.38 -11.60 60.36
CA GLY A 505 7.47 -10.75 59.94
C GLY A 505 7.32 -10.11 58.54
N VAL A 506 6.14 -10.15 57.96
CA VAL A 506 5.87 -9.42 56.71
C VAL A 506 5.88 -7.91 56.99
N VAL A 507 6.73 -7.20 56.27
CA VAL A 507 6.92 -5.74 56.36
C VAL A 507 6.48 -5.05 55.08
N GLU A 508 6.39 -3.72 55.14
CA GLU A 508 6.07 -2.91 53.96
C GLU A 508 7.05 -3.17 52.81
N GLY A 509 6.53 -3.33 51.59
CA GLY A 509 7.28 -3.67 50.38
C GLY A 509 7.68 -5.15 50.23
N ALA A 510 7.34 -6.00 51.19
CA ALA A 510 7.54 -7.46 51.04
C ALA A 510 6.66 -8.05 49.94
N LEU A 511 7.08 -9.17 49.34
CA LEU A 511 6.28 -9.96 48.41
C LEU A 511 5.76 -11.22 49.11
N VAL A 512 4.45 -11.46 49.03
CA VAL A 512 3.77 -12.64 49.58
C VAL A 512 3.21 -13.48 48.40
N GLY A 513 3.68 -14.72 48.27
CA GLY A 513 3.13 -15.66 47.28
C GLY A 513 1.68 -16.06 47.66
N VAL A 514 0.77 -15.90 46.72
CA VAL A 514 -0.64 -16.31 46.87
C VAL A 514 -0.90 -17.45 45.89
N CYS A 515 -0.93 -18.70 46.44
CA CYS A 515 -1.16 -19.91 45.69
C CYS A 515 -2.54 -20.47 46.07
N LEU A 516 -3.57 -19.96 45.43
CA LEU A 516 -4.96 -20.31 45.72
C LEU A 516 -5.73 -20.59 44.44
N GLU A 517 -6.60 -21.58 44.46
CA GLU A 517 -7.63 -21.75 43.46
C GLU A 517 -8.68 -20.63 43.55
N ARG A 518 -9.46 -20.45 42.50
CA ARG A 518 -10.60 -19.51 42.52
C ARG A 518 -11.61 -19.99 43.56
N GLY A 519 -11.99 -19.07 44.45
CA GLY A 519 -12.89 -19.37 45.54
C GLY A 519 -13.17 -18.11 46.40
N LEU A 520 -13.95 -18.28 47.46
CA LEU A 520 -14.33 -17.19 48.39
C LEU A 520 -13.12 -16.60 49.14
N ASP A 521 -12.03 -17.35 49.28
CA ASP A 521 -10.86 -16.92 50.06
C ASP A 521 -9.84 -16.12 49.21
N LEU A 522 -9.97 -16.13 47.87
CA LEU A 522 -9.02 -15.42 47.00
C LEU A 522 -9.02 -13.93 47.26
N VAL A 523 -10.17 -13.26 47.18
CA VAL A 523 -10.28 -11.80 47.36
C VAL A 523 -9.89 -11.37 48.77
N PRO A 524 -10.37 -12.02 49.88
CA PRO A 524 -9.90 -11.71 51.22
C PRO A 524 -8.40 -11.89 51.39
N SER A 525 -7.77 -12.86 50.72
CA SER A 525 -6.32 -13.07 50.78
C SER A 525 -5.53 -11.95 50.11
N LEU A 526 -5.95 -11.54 48.92
CA LEU A 526 -5.31 -10.42 48.23
C LEU A 526 -5.40 -9.13 49.04
N LEU A 527 -6.59 -8.80 49.58
CA LEU A 527 -6.79 -7.64 50.42
C LEU A 527 -5.97 -7.75 51.74
N GLY A 528 -5.89 -8.94 52.32
CA GLY A 528 -5.09 -9.18 53.53
C GLY A 528 -3.60 -8.93 53.32
N VAL A 529 -3.04 -9.35 52.18
CA VAL A 529 -1.65 -9.05 51.82
C VAL A 529 -1.44 -7.54 51.67
N LEU A 530 -2.32 -6.85 50.93
CA LEU A 530 -2.23 -5.40 50.75
C LEU A 530 -2.36 -4.63 52.07
N LYS A 531 -3.26 -5.06 52.97
CA LYS A 531 -3.43 -4.50 54.32
C LYS A 531 -2.22 -4.75 55.25
N ALA A 532 -1.45 -5.80 54.97
CA ALA A 532 -0.17 -6.02 55.67
C ALA A 532 0.93 -5.07 55.21
N GLY A 533 0.72 -4.30 54.14
CA GLY A 533 1.71 -3.42 53.51
C GLY A 533 2.59 -4.12 52.50
N ALA A 534 2.19 -5.32 52.03
CA ALA A 534 2.96 -6.15 51.13
C ALA A 534 2.32 -6.21 49.74
N GLY A 535 3.13 -6.50 48.74
CA GLY A 535 2.66 -6.89 47.39
C GLY A 535 2.36 -8.39 47.34
N TYR A 536 1.39 -8.80 46.53
CA TYR A 536 1.11 -10.22 46.28
C TYR A 536 1.73 -10.67 44.97
N LEU A 537 2.24 -11.93 44.96
CA LEU A 537 2.71 -12.64 43.79
C LEU A 537 1.72 -13.79 43.53
N PRO A 538 0.88 -13.71 42.48
CA PRO A 538 -0.05 -14.78 42.18
C PRO A 538 0.71 -16.00 41.65
N LEU A 539 0.44 -17.14 42.24
CA LEU A 539 0.98 -18.45 41.84
C LEU A 539 -0.17 -19.36 41.45
N ASP A 540 -0.12 -19.91 40.25
CA ASP A 540 -1.14 -20.85 39.78
C ASP A 540 -0.87 -22.24 40.39
N PRO A 541 -1.82 -22.80 41.17
CA PRO A 541 -1.67 -24.15 41.75
C PRO A 541 -1.52 -25.25 40.69
N ALA A 542 -1.99 -25.03 39.46
CA ALA A 542 -1.87 -25.98 38.36
C ALA A 542 -0.52 -25.89 37.62
N SER A 543 0.33 -24.92 37.96
CA SER A 543 1.66 -24.80 37.34
C SER A 543 2.58 -25.94 37.78
N PRO A 544 3.47 -26.42 36.86
CA PRO A 544 4.48 -27.45 37.22
C PRO A 544 5.37 -26.97 38.36
N ALA A 545 5.74 -27.91 39.25
CA ALA A 545 6.56 -27.63 40.43
C ALA A 545 7.96 -27.03 40.12
N GLU A 546 8.39 -27.13 38.89
CA GLU A 546 9.66 -26.60 38.37
C GLU A 546 9.61 -25.11 38.03
N ARG A 547 8.43 -24.49 38.06
CA ARG A 547 8.18 -23.08 37.79
C ARG A 547 7.95 -22.32 39.07
#